data_d8590168a3550bdf2114225456e43ce8
#
_entry.id   d8590168a3550bdf2114225456e43ce8
#
_cell.length_a   1.000
_cell.length_b   1.000
_cell.length_c   1.000
_cell.angle_alpha   90.00
_cell.angle_beta   90.00
_cell.angle_gamma   90.00
#
_symmetry.space_group_name_H-M   'P 1'
#
loop_
_entity.id
_entity.type
_entity.pdbx_description
1 polymer ?
#
loop_
_entity_poly.entity_id
_entity_poly.type
_entity_poly.pdbx_seq_one_letter_code
_entity_poly.pdbx_strand_id
1 'polypeptide(L)'
;PSRLLIQGKEVIMGKINQVRKLTDNAYLNLYNVKATSIHNTPVDYFVASRAKSEKEMKLSTGENPPDGVIIYSLYGEKKDKVVLIRQYRYPIGTYAYEFPAGLVEKGEDYHDSAVRELYEETGLTLTPLKVDEAYQKPYFTSVGMSDESCAAVYGYASGTVSTDAQEASEEIQVVLADREEVKRILREERVSIMCAYMLMHFLKDEKPFDFLEVLK
;
A
#
# COMPACT_ATOMS: atom_id res chain seq x y z
N PRO A 1 -4.12 4.44 31.76
CA PRO A 1 -4.98 4.27 30.60
C PRO A 1 -5.73 5.56 30.28
N SER A 2 -5.82 5.92 29.00
CA SER A 2 -6.66 6.99 28.51
C SER A 2 -8.07 6.47 28.26
N ARG A 3 -9.08 7.35 28.29
CA ARG A 3 -10.48 7.00 28.04
C ARG A 3 -10.95 7.72 26.78
N LEU A 4 -11.63 7.02 25.91
CA LEU A 4 -12.20 7.57 24.67
C LEU A 4 -13.67 7.13 24.59
N LEU A 5 -14.54 8.00 24.08
CA LEU A 5 -15.93 7.65 23.77
C LEU A 5 -16.01 7.17 22.32
N ILE A 6 -16.37 5.90 22.13
CA ILE A 6 -16.63 5.33 20.80
C ILE A 6 -18.09 4.89 20.77
N GLN A 7 -18.87 5.45 19.87
CA GLN A 7 -20.33 5.18 19.76
C GLN A 7 -21.08 5.29 21.10
N GLY A 8 -20.73 6.31 21.90
CA GLY A 8 -21.36 6.55 23.21
C GLY A 8 -20.92 5.59 24.33
N LYS A 9 -19.97 4.69 24.10
CA LYS A 9 -19.39 3.79 25.10
C LYS A 9 -18.00 4.25 25.49
N GLU A 10 -17.72 4.25 26.79
CA GLU A 10 -16.38 4.53 27.31
C GLU A 10 -15.46 3.35 27.01
N VAL A 11 -14.38 3.61 26.24
CA VAL A 11 -13.36 2.63 25.91
C VAL A 11 -12.07 3.00 26.64
N ILE A 12 -11.54 2.06 27.42
CA ILE A 12 -10.24 2.20 28.06
C ILE A 12 -9.18 1.81 27.05
N MET A 13 -8.22 2.71 26.82
CA MET A 13 -7.10 2.48 25.90
C MET A 13 -5.78 2.49 26.63
N GLY A 14 -4.76 1.85 26.05
CA GLY A 14 -3.39 2.04 26.45
C GLY A 14 -2.98 3.51 26.31
N LYS A 15 -1.95 3.91 27.04
CA LYS A 15 -1.41 5.27 27.00
C LYS A 15 0.01 5.23 26.44
N ILE A 16 0.26 6.04 25.42
CA ILE A 16 1.62 6.30 24.94
C ILE A 16 2.26 7.31 25.92
N ASN A 17 3.40 6.94 26.47
CA ASN A 17 4.11 7.73 27.47
C ASN A 17 5.27 8.51 26.83
N GLN A 18 5.97 7.90 25.89
CA GLN A 18 7.12 8.49 25.24
C GLN A 18 7.32 7.87 23.85
N VAL A 19 7.75 8.68 22.91
CA VAL A 19 8.26 8.26 21.61
C VAL A 19 9.69 8.76 21.47
N ARG A 20 10.58 7.94 20.95
CA ARG A 20 11.99 8.31 20.73
C ARG A 20 12.44 7.77 19.37
N LYS A 21 12.96 8.64 18.53
CA LYS A 21 13.64 8.27 17.28
C LYS A 21 14.96 7.58 17.61
N LEU A 22 15.23 6.43 16.99
CA LEU A 22 16.45 5.63 17.24
C LEU A 22 17.45 5.71 16.10
N THR A 23 16.99 5.95 14.87
CA THR A 23 17.85 6.05 13.67
C THR A 23 17.60 7.36 12.93
N ASP A 24 18.51 7.74 12.05
CA ASP A 24 18.38 8.95 11.22
C ASP A 24 18.71 8.60 9.75
N ASN A 25 17.88 7.75 9.15
CA ASN A 25 18.00 7.34 7.77
C ASN A 25 17.15 8.22 6.84
N ALA A 26 17.52 8.27 5.57
CA ALA A 26 16.84 9.12 4.59
C ALA A 26 15.37 8.76 4.37
N TYR A 27 15.04 7.47 4.31
CA TYR A 27 13.72 6.99 3.89
C TYR A 27 12.90 6.30 4.97
N LEU A 28 13.55 5.62 5.92
CA LEU A 28 12.88 4.81 6.93
C LEU A 28 13.65 4.90 8.25
N ASN A 29 12.94 5.20 9.33
CA ASN A 29 13.51 5.31 10.66
C ASN A 29 12.86 4.33 11.62
N LEU A 30 13.63 3.89 12.61
CA LEU A 30 13.15 3.10 13.73
C LEU A 30 12.84 4.03 14.91
N TYR A 31 11.67 3.84 15.50
CA TYR A 31 11.20 4.53 16.69
C TYR A 31 10.94 3.55 17.81
N ASN A 32 11.26 3.97 19.03
CA ASN A 32 10.86 3.29 20.24
C ASN A 32 9.65 4.00 20.86
N VAL A 33 8.58 3.26 21.11
CA VAL A 33 7.34 3.73 21.72
C VAL A 33 7.19 3.08 23.08
N LYS A 34 7.32 3.86 24.16
CA LYS A 34 7.00 3.42 25.51
C LYS A 34 5.56 3.75 25.85
N ALA A 35 4.84 2.75 26.27
CA ALA A 35 3.42 2.86 26.56
C ALA A 35 3.05 2.14 27.87
N THR A 36 1.82 2.35 28.31
CA THR A 36 1.20 1.59 29.40
C THR A 36 -0.09 0.96 28.86
N SER A 37 -0.19 -0.36 28.98
CA SER A 37 -1.39 -1.09 28.53
C SER A 37 -2.64 -0.76 29.36
N ILE A 38 -3.80 -1.24 28.92
CA ILE A 38 -5.05 -1.14 29.68
C ILE A 38 -4.97 -1.84 31.04
N HIS A 39 -4.06 -2.79 31.19
CA HIS A 39 -3.82 -3.53 32.44
C HIS A 39 -2.70 -2.92 33.30
N ASN A 40 -2.29 -1.67 33.03
CA ASN A 40 -1.20 -0.95 33.69
C ASN A 40 0.18 -1.64 33.54
N THR A 41 0.35 -2.48 32.51
CA THR A 41 1.62 -3.13 32.22
C THR A 41 2.47 -2.23 31.33
N PRO A 42 3.78 -2.00 31.63
CA PRO A 42 4.69 -1.30 30.73
C PRO A 42 4.82 -2.03 29.39
N VAL A 43 4.79 -1.27 28.29
CA VAL A 43 4.98 -1.76 26.92
C VAL A 43 6.16 -1.02 26.31
N ASP A 44 7.07 -1.76 25.70
CA ASP A 44 8.20 -1.24 24.94
C ASP A 44 8.06 -1.75 23.50
N TYR A 45 7.73 -0.86 22.57
CA TYR A 45 7.38 -1.23 21.19
C TYR A 45 8.29 -0.53 20.18
N PHE A 46 8.66 -1.23 19.13
CA PHE A 46 9.47 -0.68 18.05
C PHE A 46 8.64 -0.54 16.78
N VAL A 47 8.71 0.64 16.16
CA VAL A 47 7.94 1.00 14.98
C VAL A 47 8.88 1.49 13.88
N ALA A 48 8.78 0.94 12.70
CA ALA A 48 9.37 1.51 11.50
C ALA A 48 8.43 2.60 10.94
N SER A 49 8.97 3.79 10.63
CA SER A 49 8.18 4.92 10.12
C SER A 49 8.97 5.74 9.12
N ARG A 50 8.28 6.32 8.13
CA ARG A 50 8.85 7.31 7.20
C ARG A 50 8.93 8.70 7.80
N ALA A 51 8.30 8.95 8.94
CA ALA A 51 8.35 10.22 9.66
C ALA A 51 9.80 10.65 9.92
N LYS A 52 10.08 11.94 9.80
CA LYS A 52 11.42 12.50 10.06
C LYS A 52 11.62 12.82 11.55
N SER A 53 10.54 12.99 12.28
CA SER A 53 10.54 13.27 13.71
C SER A 53 9.39 12.58 14.45
N GLU A 54 9.47 12.48 15.76
CA GLU A 54 8.41 11.91 16.61
C GLU A 54 7.08 12.67 16.46
N LYS A 55 7.14 13.98 16.14
CA LYS A 55 5.96 14.83 15.98
C LYS A 55 5.19 14.55 14.68
N GLU A 56 5.87 14.02 13.67
CA GLU A 56 5.31 13.71 12.35
C GLU A 56 4.73 12.29 12.27
N MET A 57 5.01 11.44 13.26
CA MET A 57 4.44 10.09 13.28
C MET A 57 2.91 10.13 13.33
N LYS A 58 2.25 9.21 12.65
CA LYS A 58 0.78 9.11 12.62
C LYS A 58 0.18 8.97 14.02
N LEU A 59 0.86 8.27 14.92
CA LEU A 59 0.44 8.19 16.33
C LEU A 59 0.47 9.54 17.08
N SER A 60 1.28 10.50 16.61
CA SER A 60 1.41 11.82 17.21
C SER A 60 0.49 12.84 16.59
N THR A 61 0.27 12.77 15.27
CA THR A 61 -0.61 13.69 14.53
C THR A 61 -2.08 13.29 14.63
N GLY A 62 -2.36 11.99 14.75
CA GLY A 62 -3.71 11.43 14.63
C GLY A 62 -4.24 11.39 13.20
N GLU A 63 -3.43 11.79 12.23
CA GLU A 63 -3.76 11.80 10.80
C GLU A 63 -3.16 10.58 10.10
N ASN A 64 -3.77 10.17 8.99
CA ASN A 64 -3.29 9.05 8.18
C ASN A 64 -3.17 9.44 6.69
N PRO A 65 -2.28 10.38 6.32
CA PRO A 65 -1.98 10.61 4.91
C PRO A 65 -1.32 9.36 4.31
N PRO A 66 -1.55 9.05 3.01
CA PRO A 66 -0.88 7.93 2.37
C PRO A 66 0.63 8.17 2.27
N ASP A 67 1.42 7.16 2.61
CA ASP A 67 2.86 7.15 2.33
C ASP A 67 3.13 6.72 0.89
N GLY A 68 2.25 5.90 0.35
CA GLY A 68 2.33 5.38 -1.01
C GLY A 68 0.97 5.14 -1.63
N VAL A 69 0.99 4.78 -2.91
CA VAL A 69 -0.18 4.39 -3.69
C VAL A 69 0.04 3.02 -4.33
N ILE A 70 -1.01 2.22 -4.37
CA ILE A 70 -1.04 0.91 -5.05
C ILE A 70 -2.02 0.99 -6.20
N ILE A 71 -1.64 0.48 -7.37
CA ILE A 71 -2.37 0.69 -8.61
C ILE A 71 -2.92 -0.63 -9.13
N TYR A 72 -4.23 -0.83 -8.96
CA TYR A 72 -4.91 -1.98 -9.55
C TYR A 72 -5.52 -1.57 -10.89
N SER A 73 -4.88 -1.94 -11.98
CA SER A 73 -5.34 -1.60 -13.33
C SER A 73 -5.54 -2.82 -14.22
N LEU A 74 -6.53 -2.70 -15.10
CA LEU A 74 -6.83 -3.71 -16.13
C LEU A 74 -6.35 -3.22 -17.49
N TYR A 75 -5.77 -4.12 -18.26
CA TYR A 75 -5.18 -3.87 -19.57
C TYR A 75 -5.86 -4.69 -20.67
N GLY A 76 -5.74 -4.19 -21.92
CA GLY A 76 -6.23 -4.81 -23.12
C GLY A 76 -7.64 -4.36 -23.51
N GLU A 77 -8.04 -4.63 -24.75
CA GLU A 77 -9.36 -4.27 -25.28
C GLU A 77 -10.50 -4.89 -24.47
N LYS A 78 -10.32 -6.15 -24.06
CA LYS A 78 -11.29 -6.89 -23.23
C LYS A 78 -11.17 -6.59 -21.75
N LYS A 79 -10.14 -5.86 -21.32
CA LYS A 79 -9.83 -5.59 -19.89
C LYS A 79 -9.75 -6.87 -19.06
N ASP A 80 -9.19 -7.90 -19.66
CA ASP A 80 -9.08 -9.26 -19.13
C ASP A 80 -7.70 -9.61 -18.58
N LYS A 81 -6.79 -8.64 -18.60
CA LYS A 81 -5.45 -8.77 -18.01
C LYS A 81 -5.27 -7.75 -16.89
N VAL A 82 -4.69 -8.19 -15.79
CA VAL A 82 -4.26 -7.32 -14.71
C VAL A 82 -2.79 -6.92 -14.93
N VAL A 83 -2.48 -5.64 -14.66
CA VAL A 83 -1.10 -5.15 -14.71
C VAL A 83 -0.43 -5.47 -13.39
N LEU A 84 0.65 -6.22 -13.44
CA LEU A 84 1.50 -6.57 -12.32
C LEU A 84 2.94 -6.21 -12.62
N ILE A 85 3.74 -6.10 -11.57
CA ILE A 85 5.18 -6.06 -11.63
C ILE A 85 5.77 -7.26 -10.89
N ARG A 86 6.91 -7.74 -11.35
CA ARG A 86 7.77 -8.68 -10.67
C ARG A 86 9.05 -7.96 -10.31
N GLN A 87 9.17 -7.56 -9.04
CA GLN A 87 10.22 -6.69 -8.55
C GLN A 87 11.16 -7.42 -7.60
N TYR A 88 12.47 -7.16 -7.71
CA TYR A 88 13.44 -7.62 -6.73
C TYR A 88 13.27 -6.85 -5.41
N ARG A 89 13.00 -7.56 -4.33
CA ARG A 89 12.81 -6.98 -3.00
C ARG A 89 13.96 -7.37 -2.07
N TYR A 90 14.81 -6.40 -1.76
CA TYR A 90 15.98 -6.59 -0.89
C TYR A 90 15.66 -7.25 0.46
N PRO A 91 14.53 -6.93 1.15
CA PRO A 91 14.21 -7.58 2.43
C PRO A 91 14.03 -9.09 2.36
N ILE A 92 13.68 -9.63 1.20
CA ILE A 92 13.51 -11.08 1.01
C ILE A 92 14.58 -11.70 0.09
N GLY A 93 15.50 -10.88 -0.45
CA GLY A 93 16.62 -11.29 -1.29
C GLY A 93 16.20 -11.98 -2.60
N THR A 94 15.01 -11.67 -3.11
CA THR A 94 14.45 -12.29 -4.31
C THR A 94 13.29 -11.48 -4.87
N TYR A 95 12.72 -11.95 -5.98
CA TYR A 95 11.56 -11.33 -6.62
C TYR A 95 10.24 -11.64 -5.91
N ALA A 96 9.33 -10.67 -5.94
CA ALA A 96 7.92 -10.84 -5.59
C ALA A 96 7.02 -10.23 -6.67
N TYR A 97 5.84 -10.77 -6.82
CA TYR A 97 4.77 -10.19 -7.65
C TYR A 97 3.96 -9.21 -6.81
N GLU A 98 3.77 -8.03 -7.37
CA GLU A 98 3.07 -6.93 -6.74
C GLU A 98 2.25 -6.16 -7.77
N PHE A 99 1.33 -5.32 -7.31
CA PHE A 99 0.81 -4.25 -8.16
C PHE A 99 1.87 -3.16 -8.33
N PRO A 100 1.86 -2.42 -9.44
CA PRO A 100 2.59 -1.17 -9.53
C PRO A 100 2.27 -0.26 -8.34
N ALA A 101 3.29 0.33 -7.74
CA ALA A 101 3.15 1.09 -6.51
C ALA A 101 4.34 2.02 -6.29
N GLY A 102 4.10 3.20 -5.78
CA GLY A 102 5.18 4.11 -5.45
C GLY A 102 4.84 5.07 -4.31
N LEU A 103 5.75 5.95 -3.99
CA LEU A 103 5.59 6.92 -2.92
C LEU A 103 4.74 8.11 -3.39
N VAL A 104 3.87 8.57 -2.49
CA VAL A 104 3.17 9.85 -2.69
C VAL A 104 4.09 10.97 -2.24
N GLU A 105 4.45 11.86 -3.15
CA GLU A 105 5.30 13.00 -2.84
C GLU A 105 4.58 14.03 -1.98
N LYS A 106 5.34 14.85 -1.25
CA LYS A 106 4.76 15.84 -0.34
C LYS A 106 3.91 16.86 -1.08
N GLY A 107 2.61 16.81 -0.82
CA GLY A 107 1.62 17.72 -1.44
C GLY A 107 1.07 17.24 -2.78
N GLU A 108 1.49 16.08 -3.24
CA GLU A 108 0.94 15.40 -4.41
C GLU A 108 -0.40 14.72 -4.07
N ASP A 109 -1.36 14.76 -5.00
CA ASP A 109 -2.55 13.93 -4.90
C ASP A 109 -2.19 12.48 -5.28
N TYR A 110 -2.65 11.51 -4.49
CA TYR A 110 -2.28 10.11 -4.70
C TYR A 110 -2.81 9.52 -6.03
N HIS A 111 -3.84 10.13 -6.65
CA HIS A 111 -4.27 9.74 -7.99
C HIS A 111 -3.26 10.19 -9.05
N ASP A 112 -2.69 11.39 -8.90
CA ASP A 112 -1.63 11.88 -9.78
C ASP A 112 -0.36 11.03 -9.60
N SER A 113 -0.01 10.70 -8.35
CA SER A 113 1.07 9.75 -8.05
C SER A 113 0.84 8.40 -8.75
N ALA A 114 -0.39 7.86 -8.72
CA ALA A 114 -0.70 6.60 -9.38
C ALA A 114 -0.51 6.65 -10.90
N VAL A 115 -0.88 7.77 -11.54
CA VAL A 115 -0.68 7.95 -12.98
C VAL A 115 0.81 8.00 -13.31
N ARG A 116 1.59 8.75 -12.53
CA ARG A 116 3.04 8.89 -12.69
C ARG A 116 3.75 7.54 -12.47
N GLU A 117 3.51 6.87 -11.34
CA GLU A 117 4.15 5.61 -10.97
C GLU A 117 3.85 4.48 -11.96
N LEU A 118 2.58 4.35 -12.42
CA LEU A 118 2.27 3.34 -13.44
C LEU A 118 3.09 3.56 -14.72
N TYR A 119 3.24 4.83 -15.13
CA TYR A 119 4.03 5.15 -16.31
C TYR A 119 5.53 4.88 -16.09
N GLU A 120 6.08 5.28 -14.97
CA GLU A 120 7.50 5.10 -14.63
C GLU A 120 7.86 3.60 -14.59
N GLU A 121 7.08 2.80 -13.91
CA GLU A 121 7.34 1.36 -13.75
C GLU A 121 7.03 0.53 -15.00
N THR A 122 6.04 0.94 -15.80
CA THR A 122 5.49 0.06 -16.85
C THR A 122 5.44 0.66 -18.26
N GLY A 123 5.60 1.98 -18.40
CA GLY A 123 5.36 2.71 -19.66
C GLY A 123 3.88 2.87 -20.03
N LEU A 124 2.96 2.34 -19.21
CA LEU A 124 1.52 2.39 -19.48
C LEU A 124 0.88 3.67 -18.95
N THR A 125 -0.16 4.13 -19.62
CA THR A 125 -0.97 5.26 -19.18
C THR A 125 -2.18 4.77 -18.39
N LEU A 126 -2.37 5.28 -17.16
CA LEU A 126 -3.53 4.99 -16.32
C LEU A 126 -4.68 5.95 -16.61
N THR A 127 -5.88 5.40 -16.77
CA THR A 127 -7.15 6.14 -16.68
C THR A 127 -7.83 5.74 -15.37
N PRO A 128 -7.73 6.55 -14.31
CA PRO A 128 -8.33 6.23 -13.01
C PRO A 128 -9.86 6.14 -13.08
N LEU A 129 -10.43 5.23 -12.30
CA LEU A 129 -11.86 5.15 -12.06
C LEU A 129 -12.26 6.02 -10.88
N LYS A 130 -13.43 6.63 -10.97
CA LYS A 130 -14.06 7.28 -9.83
C LYS A 130 -14.80 6.23 -9.01
N VAL A 131 -14.30 5.95 -7.81
CA VAL A 131 -14.86 4.95 -6.89
C VAL A 131 -15.18 5.58 -5.55
N ASP A 132 -15.92 4.85 -4.70
CA ASP A 132 -16.18 5.28 -3.32
C ASP A 132 -14.86 5.39 -2.53
N GLU A 133 -14.78 6.41 -1.66
CA GLU A 133 -13.59 6.70 -0.87
C GLU A 133 -13.14 5.52 -0.01
N ALA A 134 -14.07 4.71 0.46
CA ALA A 134 -13.76 3.53 1.25
C ALA A 134 -12.88 2.49 0.53
N TYR A 135 -12.86 2.49 -0.80
CA TYR A 135 -11.98 1.60 -1.56
C TYR A 135 -10.57 2.15 -1.77
N GLN A 136 -10.40 3.47 -1.69
CA GLN A 136 -9.15 4.14 -2.10
C GLN A 136 -8.43 4.88 -0.97
N LYS A 137 -9.10 5.17 0.15
CA LYS A 137 -8.46 5.82 1.31
C LYS A 137 -7.28 5.02 1.83
N PRO A 138 -6.30 5.67 2.51
CA PRO A 138 -5.12 4.97 3.01
C PRO A 138 -5.45 3.89 4.04
N TYR A 139 -5.02 2.66 3.75
CA TYR A 139 -5.05 1.53 4.67
C TYR A 139 -3.63 1.15 5.10
N PHE A 140 -3.45 0.75 6.34
CA PHE A 140 -2.15 0.34 6.87
C PHE A 140 -1.66 -0.95 6.20
N THR A 141 -0.41 -0.96 5.79
CA THR A 141 0.21 -2.09 5.08
C THR A 141 0.70 -3.19 6.04
N SER A 142 1.32 -2.80 7.15
CA SER A 142 1.88 -3.72 8.14
C SER A 142 1.82 -3.13 9.55
N VAL A 143 0.60 -2.90 10.06
CA VAL A 143 0.33 -2.15 11.30
C VAL A 143 0.99 -2.74 12.56
N GLY A 144 1.40 -4.01 12.54
CA GLY A 144 2.18 -4.62 13.61
C GLY A 144 3.66 -4.23 13.65
N MET A 145 4.20 -3.59 12.60
CA MET A 145 5.61 -3.24 12.48
C MET A 145 5.84 -1.79 12.09
N SER A 146 4.92 -1.19 11.34
CA SER A 146 5.06 0.17 10.81
C SER A 146 3.74 0.93 10.87
N ASP A 147 3.82 2.25 10.79
CA ASP A 147 2.68 3.13 10.58
C ASP A 147 2.45 3.46 9.09
N GLU A 148 3.13 2.74 8.19
CA GLU A 148 2.98 2.91 6.76
C GLU A 148 1.55 2.59 6.30
N SER A 149 1.00 3.45 5.46
CA SER A 149 -0.29 3.24 4.80
C SER A 149 -0.23 3.61 3.33
N CYS A 150 -0.99 2.88 2.52
CA CYS A 150 -1.12 3.14 1.10
C CYS A 150 -2.57 3.39 0.71
N ALA A 151 -2.76 4.38 -0.16
CA ALA A 151 -4.00 4.55 -0.91
C ALA A 151 -4.06 3.53 -2.05
N ALA A 152 -5.25 3.23 -2.55
CA ALA A 152 -5.42 2.38 -3.72
C ALA A 152 -6.08 3.15 -4.86
N VAL A 153 -5.56 3.02 -6.08
CA VAL A 153 -6.17 3.60 -7.28
C VAL A 153 -6.52 2.47 -8.25
N TYR A 154 -7.77 2.48 -8.68
CA TYR A 154 -8.31 1.52 -9.64
C TYR A 154 -8.46 2.18 -10.99
N GLY A 155 -8.18 1.46 -12.08
CA GLY A 155 -8.29 2.07 -13.39
C GLY A 155 -8.06 1.13 -14.56
N TYR A 156 -8.01 1.73 -15.73
CA TYR A 156 -7.67 1.03 -16.96
C TYR A 156 -6.31 1.52 -17.45
N ALA A 157 -5.43 0.57 -17.76
CA ALA A 157 -4.13 0.83 -18.35
C ALA A 157 -4.19 0.69 -19.87
N SER A 158 -3.50 1.56 -20.58
CA SER A 158 -3.39 1.56 -22.04
C SER A 158 -1.97 1.93 -22.49
N GLY A 159 -1.68 1.73 -23.77
CA GLY A 159 -0.36 2.02 -24.32
C GLY A 159 0.49 0.76 -24.52
N THR A 160 1.79 0.95 -24.65
CA THR A 160 2.76 -0.13 -24.87
C THR A 160 3.69 -0.21 -23.67
N VAL A 161 3.92 -1.42 -23.19
CA VAL A 161 4.88 -1.66 -22.10
C VAL A 161 6.27 -1.16 -22.51
N SER A 162 6.89 -0.36 -21.65
CA SER A 162 8.26 0.11 -21.73
C SER A 162 8.88 0.16 -20.34
N THR A 163 10.18 -0.06 -20.28
CA THR A 163 11.00 0.07 -19.07
C THR A 163 11.93 1.28 -19.11
N ASP A 164 11.80 2.15 -20.13
CA ASP A 164 12.71 3.27 -20.38
C ASP A 164 12.63 4.36 -19.30
N ALA A 165 11.51 4.42 -18.57
CA ALA A 165 11.26 5.40 -17.51
C ALA A 165 11.58 4.88 -16.10
N GLN A 166 11.94 3.61 -15.95
CA GLN A 166 12.25 3.01 -14.64
C GLN A 166 13.47 3.65 -13.99
N GLU A 167 13.44 3.80 -12.68
CA GLU A 167 14.59 4.27 -11.92
C GLU A 167 15.74 3.25 -11.99
N ALA A 168 16.98 3.76 -12.05
CA ALA A 168 18.18 2.91 -12.12
C ALA A 168 18.38 1.98 -10.90
N SER A 169 17.72 2.29 -9.78
CA SER A 169 17.74 1.50 -8.54
C SER A 169 16.71 0.39 -8.52
N GLU A 170 15.78 0.36 -9.47
CA GLU A 170 14.68 -0.59 -9.54
C GLU A 170 14.99 -1.73 -10.51
N GLU A 171 14.64 -2.92 -10.10
CA GLU A 171 14.72 -4.12 -10.92
C GLU A 171 13.31 -4.69 -11.09
N ILE A 172 12.59 -4.15 -12.08
CA ILE A 172 11.18 -4.40 -12.33
C ILE A 172 10.97 -5.07 -13.68
N GLN A 173 10.14 -6.10 -13.70
CA GLN A 173 9.63 -6.77 -14.90
C GLN A 173 8.11 -6.57 -14.94
N VAL A 174 7.59 -6.03 -16.03
CA VAL A 174 6.15 -5.82 -16.22
C VAL A 174 5.48 -7.12 -16.64
N VAL A 175 4.37 -7.46 -16.02
CA VAL A 175 3.60 -8.68 -16.29
C VAL A 175 2.14 -8.32 -16.55
N LEU A 176 1.66 -8.61 -17.76
CA LEU A 176 0.25 -8.49 -18.14
C LEU A 176 -0.42 -9.86 -17.98
N ALA A 177 -0.90 -10.12 -16.75
CA ALA A 177 -1.37 -11.43 -16.35
C ALA A 177 -2.87 -11.63 -16.68
N ASP A 178 -3.18 -12.66 -17.46
CA ASP A 178 -4.53 -13.18 -17.59
C ASP A 178 -4.90 -14.11 -16.41
N ARG A 179 -6.09 -14.69 -16.41
CA ARG A 179 -6.55 -15.56 -15.31
C ARG A 179 -5.70 -16.81 -15.12
N GLU A 180 -5.16 -17.38 -16.18
CA GLU A 180 -4.32 -18.59 -16.06
C GLU A 180 -2.95 -18.24 -15.49
N GLU A 181 -2.37 -17.14 -15.94
CA GLU A 181 -1.12 -16.64 -15.37
C GLU A 181 -1.29 -16.22 -13.89
N VAL A 182 -2.40 -15.57 -13.53
CA VAL A 182 -2.70 -15.25 -12.12
C VAL A 182 -2.80 -16.50 -11.25
N LYS A 183 -3.42 -17.58 -11.77
CA LYS A 183 -3.47 -18.87 -11.04
C LYS A 183 -2.08 -19.46 -10.81
N ARG A 184 -1.22 -19.39 -11.84
CA ARG A 184 0.18 -19.84 -11.74
C ARG A 184 0.93 -19.02 -10.69
N ILE A 185 0.86 -17.69 -10.78
CA ILE A 185 1.53 -16.77 -9.85
C ILE A 185 1.14 -17.08 -8.42
N LEU A 186 -0.16 -17.19 -8.12
CA LEU A 186 -0.63 -17.47 -6.76
C LEU A 186 -0.21 -18.84 -6.20
N ARG A 187 0.07 -19.82 -7.07
CA ARG A 187 0.50 -21.18 -6.65
C ARG A 187 2.00 -21.33 -6.52
N GLU A 188 2.76 -20.65 -7.34
CA GLU A 188 4.18 -20.97 -7.56
C GLU A 188 5.13 -19.86 -7.15
N GLU A 189 4.63 -18.62 -7.02
CA GLU A 189 5.50 -17.44 -6.85
C GLU A 189 5.31 -16.78 -5.47
N ARG A 190 6.23 -15.88 -5.14
CA ARG A 190 6.08 -14.98 -4.00
C ARG A 190 5.22 -13.78 -4.41
N VAL A 191 4.22 -13.48 -3.61
CA VAL A 191 3.25 -12.42 -3.89
C VAL A 191 3.07 -11.58 -2.62
N SER A 192 3.03 -10.26 -2.74
CA SER A 192 2.66 -9.40 -1.61
C SER A 192 1.21 -9.64 -1.18
N ILE A 193 0.93 -9.47 0.11
CA ILE A 193 -0.38 -9.87 0.67
C ILE A 193 -1.55 -9.15 0.01
N MET A 194 -1.44 -7.84 -0.23
CA MET A 194 -2.49 -7.07 -0.88
C MET A 194 -2.70 -7.55 -2.32
N CYS A 195 -1.62 -7.76 -3.06
CA CYS A 195 -1.68 -8.29 -4.42
C CYS A 195 -2.36 -9.66 -4.44
N ALA A 196 -1.99 -10.57 -3.53
CA ALA A 196 -2.60 -11.90 -3.47
C ALA A 196 -4.12 -11.86 -3.28
N TYR A 197 -4.62 -11.05 -2.32
CA TYR A 197 -6.06 -10.92 -2.08
C TYR A 197 -6.80 -10.30 -3.26
N MET A 198 -6.26 -9.26 -3.88
CA MET A 198 -6.87 -8.62 -5.04
C MET A 198 -6.86 -9.53 -6.27
N LEU A 199 -5.81 -10.35 -6.46
CA LEU A 199 -5.77 -11.38 -7.50
C LEU A 199 -6.82 -12.48 -7.28
N MET A 200 -7.15 -12.83 -6.04
CA MET A 200 -8.26 -13.75 -5.74
C MET A 200 -9.61 -13.16 -6.16
N HIS A 201 -9.84 -11.84 -5.98
CA HIS A 201 -11.02 -11.15 -6.54
C HIS A 201 -11.02 -11.18 -8.07
N PHE A 202 -9.88 -10.87 -8.70
CA PHE A 202 -9.74 -10.95 -10.15
C PHE A 202 -10.09 -12.33 -10.71
N LEU A 203 -9.77 -13.40 -9.99
CA LEU A 203 -10.12 -14.78 -10.41
C LEU A 203 -11.59 -15.12 -10.18
N LYS A 204 -12.20 -14.61 -9.11
CA LYS A 204 -13.56 -14.95 -8.72
C LYS A 204 -14.60 -14.22 -9.57
N ASP A 205 -14.42 -12.93 -9.77
CA ASP A 205 -15.44 -12.08 -10.35
C ASP A 205 -15.38 -12.14 -11.88
N GLU A 206 -16.53 -12.26 -12.53
CA GLU A 206 -16.62 -12.27 -14.00
C GLU A 206 -16.10 -10.96 -14.57
N LYS A 207 -16.48 -9.83 -13.95
CA LYS A 207 -15.92 -8.51 -14.19
C LYS A 207 -15.04 -8.11 -13.01
N PRO A 208 -13.74 -7.92 -13.19
CA PRO A 208 -12.79 -7.73 -12.10
C PRO A 208 -13.06 -6.55 -11.17
N PHE A 209 -13.87 -5.56 -11.59
CA PHE A 209 -14.20 -4.38 -10.79
C PHE A 209 -15.63 -4.40 -10.20
N ASP A 210 -16.38 -5.50 -10.32
CA ASP A 210 -17.74 -5.58 -9.75
C ASP A 210 -17.74 -5.39 -8.22
N PHE A 211 -16.65 -5.75 -7.53
CA PHE A 211 -16.53 -5.53 -6.09
C PHE A 211 -16.56 -4.03 -5.70
N LEU A 212 -16.20 -3.13 -6.60
CA LEU A 212 -16.25 -1.67 -6.35
C LEU A 212 -17.67 -1.10 -6.27
N GLU A 213 -18.68 -1.91 -6.60
CA GLU A 213 -20.08 -1.52 -6.53
C GLU A 213 -20.74 -1.89 -5.17
N VAL A 214 -20.09 -2.72 -4.36
CA VAL A 214 -20.68 -3.31 -3.13
C VAL A 214 -20.96 -2.26 -2.04
N LEU A 215 -20.23 -1.14 -2.02
CA LEU A 215 -20.38 -0.07 -1.03
C LEU A 215 -21.23 1.12 -1.54
N LYS A 216 -21.83 1.01 -2.73
CA LYS A 216 -22.74 2.04 -3.27
C LYS A 216 -24.13 2.02 -2.65
#